data_8e3fd856d71c1332bdaace580a5e1163
#
_entry.id   8e3fd856d71c1332bdaace580a5e1163
#
_cell.length_a   1.000
_cell.length_b   1.000
_cell.length_c   1.000
_cell.angle_alpha   90.00
_cell.angle_beta   90.00
_cell.angle_gamma   90.00
#
_symmetry.space_group_name_H-M   'P 1'
#
loop_
_entity.id
_entity.type
_entity.pdbx_description
1 polymer ?
#
loop_
_entity_poly.entity_id
_entity_poly.type
_entity_poly.pdbx_seq_one_letter_code
_entity_poly.pdbx_strand_id
1 'polypeptide(L)'
;MPPEGGEMQRWRRRRCGHGTIRFEIPPYKRRKFLSLLVLGGFLCGLSGTLYLVDARLRPVLRDLALAKAKTLASATVNRAVAEGAAQSIDYQDLIAVKTDREGRPVLLQPNTGALNRLAARITLDVGRALADLHETRVSLPLGQVFGTQLLGSWGPQIGVRLIPVGTVEGRIVDSFGAAGINQTRHRIFVRVETEVKVVVPLVSATARIRTDVPLAEAIIMGEV
;
A
#
# COMPACT_ATOMS: atom_id res chain seq x y z
N MET A 1 -42.67 -101.42 -52.45
CA MET A 1 -42.12 -101.49 -51.11
C MET A 1 -41.10 -100.31 -50.96
N PRO A 2 -41.31 -99.52 -49.91
CA PRO A 2 -40.54 -98.34 -49.66
C PRO A 2 -39.19 -98.66 -48.96
N PRO A 3 -38.32 -97.77 -48.67
CA PRO A 3 -38.44 -96.82 -47.57
C PRO A 3 -37.77 -95.44 -47.76
N GLU A 4 -38.30 -94.51 -46.97
CA GLU A 4 -37.71 -93.69 -45.91
C GLU A 4 -36.73 -92.62 -46.37
N GLY A 5 -36.98 -91.43 -46.30
CA GLY A 5 -37.22 -90.53 -45.20
C GLY A 5 -35.89 -90.02 -44.58
N GLY A 6 -35.24 -89.05 -45.14
CA GLY A 6 -34.04 -88.44 -44.59
C GLY A 6 -34.35 -86.93 -44.21
N GLU A 7 -34.58 -86.73 -42.96
CA GLU A 7 -34.78 -85.36 -42.39
C GLU A 7 -33.51 -84.51 -42.51
N MET A 8 -33.61 -83.44 -43.31
CA MET A 8 -32.56 -82.41 -43.40
C MET A 8 -32.71 -81.48 -42.23
N GLN A 9 -31.90 -81.66 -41.19
CA GLN A 9 -31.81 -80.70 -40.07
C GLN A 9 -31.37 -79.35 -40.57
N ARG A 10 -32.28 -78.34 -40.54
CA ARG A 10 -31.99 -76.96 -40.79
C ARG A 10 -31.26 -76.39 -39.59
N TRP A 11 -29.95 -76.13 -39.72
CA TRP A 11 -29.18 -75.35 -38.81
C TRP A 11 -29.70 -73.92 -38.80
N ARG A 12 -30.44 -73.56 -37.77
CA ARG A 12 -30.77 -72.15 -37.46
C ARG A 12 -29.51 -71.44 -36.99
N ARG A 13 -28.90 -70.59 -37.81
CA ARG A 13 -27.91 -69.66 -37.41
C ARG A 13 -28.55 -68.67 -36.41
N ARG A 14 -28.19 -68.79 -35.14
CA ARG A 14 -28.48 -67.79 -34.12
C ARG A 14 -27.67 -66.53 -34.48
N ARG A 15 -28.34 -65.50 -34.95
CA ARG A 15 -27.76 -64.14 -35.06
C ARG A 15 -27.53 -63.65 -33.63
N CYS A 16 -26.26 -63.50 -33.23
CA CYS A 16 -25.88 -62.75 -32.04
C CYS A 16 -26.34 -61.28 -32.26
N GLY A 17 -27.43 -60.93 -31.66
CA GLY A 17 -27.86 -59.55 -31.56
C GLY A 17 -26.85 -58.77 -30.71
N HIS A 18 -26.08 -57.88 -31.31
CA HIS A 18 -25.34 -56.87 -30.57
C HIS A 18 -26.35 -55.97 -29.86
N GLY A 19 -26.64 -56.33 -28.62
CA GLY A 19 -27.45 -55.46 -27.72
C GLY A 19 -26.64 -54.23 -27.44
N THR A 20 -26.84 -53.16 -28.22
CA THR A 20 -26.40 -51.82 -27.82
C THR A 20 -27.28 -51.45 -26.62
N ILE A 21 -26.67 -51.42 -25.45
CA ILE A 21 -27.32 -50.93 -24.23
C ILE A 21 -27.51 -49.42 -24.46
N ARG A 22 -28.68 -49.04 -24.99
CA ARG A 22 -29.11 -47.64 -24.99
C ARG A 22 -29.56 -47.32 -23.56
N PHE A 23 -28.73 -46.61 -22.83
CA PHE A 23 -29.13 -45.96 -21.59
C PHE A 23 -30.14 -44.84 -21.93
N GLU A 24 -31.43 -45.17 -22.00
CA GLU A 24 -32.50 -44.20 -22.07
C GLU A 24 -32.71 -43.62 -20.68
N ILE A 25 -32.11 -42.46 -20.43
CA ILE A 25 -32.38 -41.66 -19.23
C ILE A 25 -33.82 -41.13 -19.37
N PRO A 26 -34.74 -41.44 -18.45
CA PRO A 26 -36.12 -41.00 -18.54
C PRO A 26 -36.20 -39.47 -18.60
N PRO A 27 -37.06 -38.87 -19.43
CA PRO A 27 -37.12 -37.44 -19.75
C PRO A 27 -37.26 -36.53 -18.51
N TYR A 28 -37.90 -37.05 -17.45
CA TYR A 28 -38.04 -36.38 -16.15
C TYR A 28 -36.67 -36.21 -15.42
N LYS A 29 -35.83 -37.21 -15.42
CA LYS A 29 -34.45 -37.13 -14.81
C LYS A 29 -33.55 -36.25 -15.62
N ARG A 30 -33.71 -36.21 -16.94
CA ARG A 30 -32.94 -35.35 -17.83
C ARG A 30 -33.19 -33.86 -17.59
N ARG A 31 -34.45 -33.46 -17.35
CA ARG A 31 -34.79 -32.07 -17.02
C ARG A 31 -34.22 -31.63 -15.68
N LYS A 32 -34.27 -32.46 -14.63
CA LYS A 32 -33.67 -32.17 -13.34
C LYS A 32 -32.15 -32.12 -13.43
N PHE A 33 -31.53 -33.01 -14.21
CA PHE A 33 -30.06 -33.01 -14.44
C PHE A 33 -29.63 -31.77 -15.20
N LEU A 34 -30.37 -31.33 -16.23
CA LEU A 34 -30.10 -30.09 -16.94
C LEU A 34 -30.24 -28.84 -16.05
N SER A 35 -31.30 -28.80 -15.22
CA SER A 35 -31.47 -27.66 -14.29
C SER A 35 -30.36 -27.59 -13.24
N LEU A 36 -29.88 -28.73 -12.74
CA LEU A 36 -28.72 -28.80 -11.86
C LEU A 36 -27.43 -28.35 -12.53
N LEU A 37 -27.21 -28.72 -13.79
CA LEU A 37 -26.05 -28.27 -14.57
C LEU A 37 -26.08 -26.74 -14.83
N VAL A 38 -27.27 -26.20 -15.19
CA VAL A 38 -27.43 -24.75 -15.40
C VAL A 38 -27.24 -24.00 -14.10
N LEU A 39 -27.79 -24.49 -12.98
CA LEU A 39 -27.57 -23.87 -11.66
C LEU A 39 -26.11 -23.93 -11.23
N GLY A 40 -25.45 -25.08 -11.43
CA GLY A 40 -24.02 -25.23 -11.15
C GLY A 40 -23.16 -24.31 -12.00
N GLY A 41 -23.45 -24.22 -13.31
CA GLY A 41 -22.78 -23.30 -14.21
C GLY A 41 -22.99 -21.82 -13.83
N PHE A 42 -24.21 -21.45 -13.43
CA PHE A 42 -24.50 -20.11 -12.94
C PHE A 42 -23.75 -19.78 -11.64
N LEU A 43 -23.72 -20.69 -10.68
CA LEU A 43 -22.97 -20.52 -9.43
C LEU A 43 -21.47 -20.45 -9.68
N CYS A 44 -20.91 -21.27 -10.55
CA CYS A 44 -19.51 -21.21 -10.94
C CYS A 44 -19.18 -19.90 -11.66
N GLY A 45 -20.06 -19.44 -12.57
CA GLY A 45 -19.90 -18.16 -13.24
C GLY A 45 -19.95 -16.98 -12.27
N LEU A 46 -20.90 -16.98 -11.34
CA LEU A 46 -21.00 -15.95 -10.29
C LEU A 46 -19.78 -15.95 -9.37
N SER A 47 -19.34 -17.12 -8.93
CA SER A 47 -18.13 -17.27 -8.10
C SER A 47 -16.87 -16.82 -8.84
N GLY A 48 -16.76 -17.18 -10.13
CA GLY A 48 -15.65 -16.75 -10.98
C GLY A 48 -15.62 -15.24 -11.20
N THR A 49 -16.76 -14.61 -11.45
CA THR A 49 -16.85 -13.14 -11.57
C THR A 49 -16.52 -12.44 -10.27
N LEU A 50 -17.02 -12.91 -9.13
CA LEU A 50 -16.68 -12.37 -7.81
C LEU A 50 -15.18 -12.49 -7.52
N TYR A 51 -14.58 -13.62 -7.84
CA TYR A 51 -13.13 -13.83 -7.68
C TYR A 51 -12.31 -12.88 -8.56
N LEU A 52 -12.69 -12.69 -9.82
CA LEU A 52 -12.01 -11.77 -10.74
C LEU A 52 -12.14 -10.31 -10.30
N VAL A 53 -13.32 -9.91 -9.81
CA VAL A 53 -13.55 -8.58 -9.26
C VAL A 53 -12.68 -8.35 -8.03
N ASP A 54 -12.68 -9.31 -7.09
CA ASP A 54 -11.86 -9.22 -5.88
C ASP A 54 -10.35 -9.15 -6.22
N ALA A 55 -9.87 -10.01 -7.13
CA ALA A 55 -8.47 -10.02 -7.57
C ALA A 55 -8.03 -8.71 -8.24
N ARG A 56 -8.94 -8.04 -8.97
CA ARG A 56 -8.66 -6.75 -9.62
C ARG A 56 -8.77 -5.56 -8.65
N LEU A 57 -9.71 -5.60 -7.71
CA LEU A 57 -9.95 -4.50 -6.77
C LEU A 57 -8.87 -4.41 -5.68
N ARG A 58 -8.37 -5.55 -5.17
CA ARG A 58 -7.38 -5.58 -4.08
C ARG A 58 -6.12 -4.76 -4.38
N PRO A 59 -5.42 -4.90 -5.53
CA PRO A 59 -4.22 -4.11 -5.78
C PRO A 59 -4.53 -2.62 -5.86
N VAL A 60 -5.61 -2.22 -6.54
CA VAL A 60 -6.00 -0.80 -6.68
C VAL A 60 -6.35 -0.19 -5.32
N LEU A 61 -7.12 -0.91 -4.49
CA LEU A 61 -7.42 -0.48 -3.11
C LEU A 61 -6.14 -0.31 -2.28
N ARG A 62 -5.20 -1.25 -2.41
CA ARG A 62 -3.92 -1.18 -1.71
C ARG A 62 -3.13 0.06 -2.10
N ASP A 63 -2.97 0.31 -3.39
CA ASP A 63 -2.16 1.41 -3.90
C ASP A 63 -2.79 2.78 -3.57
N LEU A 64 -4.10 2.90 -3.69
CA LEU A 64 -4.84 4.10 -3.33
C LEU A 64 -4.76 4.37 -1.81
N ALA A 65 -4.95 3.34 -0.99
CA ALA A 65 -4.84 3.44 0.45
C ALA A 65 -3.42 3.81 0.90
N LEU A 66 -2.38 3.21 0.28
CA LEU A 66 -0.99 3.55 0.52
C LEU A 66 -0.67 5.00 0.14
N ALA A 67 -1.12 5.46 -1.03
CA ALA A 67 -0.92 6.84 -1.47
C ALA A 67 -1.55 7.83 -0.50
N LYS A 68 -2.81 7.60 -0.10
CA LYS A 68 -3.53 8.43 0.87
C LYS A 68 -2.85 8.45 2.23
N ALA A 69 -2.45 7.27 2.72
CA ALA A 69 -1.75 7.14 3.99
C ALA A 69 -0.42 7.89 3.99
N LYS A 70 0.37 7.74 2.92
CA LYS A 70 1.64 8.42 2.75
C LYS A 70 1.46 9.95 2.77
N THR A 71 0.46 10.46 2.06
CA THR A 71 0.16 11.90 2.04
C THR A 71 -0.22 12.41 3.43
N LEU A 72 -1.14 11.74 4.12
CA LEU A 72 -1.59 12.16 5.44
C LEU A 72 -0.48 12.07 6.49
N ALA A 73 0.22 10.96 6.54
CA ALA A 73 1.28 10.78 7.51
C ALA A 73 2.46 11.74 7.25
N SER A 74 2.85 11.99 5.98
CA SER A 74 3.87 13.00 5.66
C SER A 74 3.42 14.40 6.06
N ALA A 75 2.16 14.76 5.83
CA ALA A 75 1.62 16.07 6.25
C ALA A 75 1.62 16.22 7.78
N THR A 76 1.27 15.15 8.51
CA THR A 76 1.31 15.12 9.97
C THR A 76 2.72 15.25 10.51
N VAL A 77 3.66 14.49 9.95
CA VAL A 77 5.09 14.60 10.31
C VAL A 77 5.62 16.01 10.06
N ASN A 78 5.37 16.56 8.87
CA ASN A 78 5.83 17.92 8.53
C ASN A 78 5.27 18.97 9.47
N ARG A 79 3.98 18.87 9.83
CA ARG A 79 3.35 19.78 10.79
C ARG A 79 3.98 19.68 12.17
N ALA A 80 4.13 18.46 12.69
CA ALA A 80 4.73 18.23 14.01
C ALA A 80 6.17 18.72 14.09
N VAL A 81 6.98 18.51 13.03
CA VAL A 81 8.34 19.04 12.95
C VAL A 81 8.34 20.57 12.88
N ALA A 82 7.45 21.18 12.06
CA ALA A 82 7.37 22.62 11.95
C ALA A 82 6.97 23.29 13.28
N GLU A 83 6.00 22.72 13.99
CA GLU A 83 5.56 23.19 15.32
C GLU A 83 6.68 23.02 16.37
N GLY A 84 7.38 21.89 16.35
CA GLY A 84 8.54 21.63 17.23
C GLY A 84 9.73 22.55 16.93
N ALA A 85 9.98 22.87 15.67
CA ALA A 85 11.05 23.77 15.23
C ALA A 85 10.74 25.25 15.48
N ALA A 86 9.44 25.65 15.36
CA ALA A 86 9.01 27.05 15.55
C ALA A 86 9.19 27.56 17.00
N GLN A 87 9.38 26.66 17.97
CA GLN A 87 9.65 27.02 19.37
C GLN A 87 11.10 27.45 19.59
N SER A 88 11.57 28.42 18.79
CA SER A 88 12.81 29.18 19.00
C SER A 88 14.12 28.38 18.97
N ILE A 89 14.62 28.15 17.77
CA ILE A 89 16.00 27.69 17.63
C ILE A 89 16.70 28.62 16.66
N ASP A 90 17.56 29.49 17.20
CA ASP A 90 18.46 30.27 16.36
C ASP A 90 19.57 29.34 15.84
N TYR A 91 20.03 29.59 14.63
CA TYR A 91 21.19 28.90 14.06
C TYR A 91 22.40 28.96 14.99
N GLN A 92 22.60 30.10 15.68
CA GLN A 92 23.68 30.33 16.63
C GLN A 92 23.62 29.43 17.86
N ASP A 93 22.44 28.97 18.27
CA ASP A 93 22.28 28.01 19.36
C ASP A 93 22.71 26.60 18.97
N LEU A 94 22.58 26.29 17.67
CA LEU A 94 22.91 24.99 17.12
C LEU A 94 24.36 24.87 16.66
N ILE A 95 24.93 25.97 16.16
CA ILE A 95 26.30 26.03 15.59
C ILE A 95 27.03 27.20 16.13
N ALA A 96 28.09 26.96 16.89
CA ALA A 96 29.02 27.98 17.30
C ALA A 96 30.00 28.28 16.14
N VAL A 97 29.94 29.52 15.66
CA VAL A 97 30.90 30.02 14.64
C VAL A 97 32.08 30.64 15.34
N LYS A 98 33.27 30.09 15.17
CA LYS A 98 34.51 30.70 15.64
C LYS A 98 35.15 31.48 14.51
N THR A 99 35.49 32.71 14.78
CA THR A 99 36.15 33.63 13.85
C THR A 99 37.62 33.83 14.22
N ASP A 100 38.45 34.21 13.24
CA ASP A 100 39.82 34.69 13.45
C ASP A 100 39.84 36.14 13.94
N ARG A 101 41.07 36.71 14.04
CA ARG A 101 41.25 38.10 14.47
C ARG A 101 40.70 39.12 13.48
N GLU A 102 40.50 38.72 12.25
CA GLU A 102 39.96 39.53 11.14
C GLU A 102 38.46 39.34 10.99
N GLY A 103 37.78 38.56 11.89
CA GLY A 103 36.33 38.32 11.87
C GLY A 103 35.90 37.25 10.87
N ARG A 104 36.81 36.51 10.28
CA ARG A 104 36.46 35.47 9.28
C ARG A 104 36.12 34.16 9.97
N PRO A 105 35.07 33.44 9.51
CA PRO A 105 34.71 32.16 10.08
C PRO A 105 35.78 31.09 9.79
N VAL A 106 36.41 30.60 10.84
CA VAL A 106 37.46 29.58 10.76
C VAL A 106 36.96 28.19 11.15
N LEU A 107 35.98 28.12 12.06
CA LEU A 107 35.49 26.85 12.56
C LEU A 107 33.98 26.94 12.83
N LEU A 108 33.26 25.98 12.28
CA LEU A 108 31.88 25.71 12.63
C LEU A 108 31.83 24.53 13.61
N GLN A 109 31.46 24.80 14.85
CA GLN A 109 31.42 23.78 15.90
C GLN A 109 29.94 23.47 16.25
N PRO A 110 29.41 22.28 15.87
CA PRO A 110 28.05 21.91 16.21
C PRO A 110 27.88 21.71 17.73
N ASN A 111 26.82 22.27 18.28
CA ASN A 111 26.39 22.01 19.65
C ASN A 111 25.61 20.70 19.70
N THR A 112 26.35 19.60 19.79
CA THR A 112 25.79 18.23 19.74
C THR A 112 24.72 18.01 20.82
N GLY A 113 24.90 18.64 22.01
CA GLY A 113 23.92 18.53 23.10
C GLY A 113 22.58 19.20 22.75
N ALA A 114 22.63 20.41 22.15
CA ALA A 114 21.42 21.10 21.71
C ALA A 114 20.75 20.36 20.55
N LEU A 115 21.51 19.91 19.57
CA LEU A 115 21.00 19.14 18.42
C LEU A 115 20.33 17.84 18.87
N ASN A 116 20.93 17.09 19.81
CA ASN A 116 20.34 15.84 20.31
C ASN A 116 19.05 16.09 21.09
N ARG A 117 19.00 17.13 21.91
CA ARG A 117 17.76 17.49 22.63
C ARG A 117 16.63 17.86 21.66
N LEU A 118 16.98 18.63 20.60
CA LEU A 118 16.03 18.99 19.56
C LEU A 118 15.52 17.76 18.82
N ALA A 119 16.39 16.88 18.36
CA ALA A 119 16.02 15.65 17.68
C ALA A 119 15.09 14.78 18.53
N ALA A 120 15.42 14.61 19.83
CA ALA A 120 14.61 13.85 20.76
C ALA A 120 13.20 14.47 20.95
N ARG A 121 13.12 15.79 21.09
CA ARG A 121 11.85 16.50 21.23
C ARG A 121 10.99 16.34 19.96
N ILE A 122 11.54 16.61 18.79
CA ILE A 122 10.84 16.46 17.51
C ILE A 122 10.36 15.01 17.33
N THR A 123 11.19 14.02 17.68
CA THR A 123 10.82 12.60 17.60
C THR A 123 9.62 12.28 18.47
N LEU A 124 9.57 12.81 19.70
CA LEU A 124 8.44 12.64 20.61
C LEU A 124 7.17 13.33 20.08
N ASP A 125 7.29 14.55 19.56
CA ASP A 125 6.15 15.31 19.06
C ASP A 125 5.56 14.65 17.80
N VAL A 126 6.41 14.18 16.90
CA VAL A 126 5.98 13.37 15.73
C VAL A 126 5.32 12.07 16.16
N GLY A 127 5.88 11.39 17.17
CA GLY A 127 5.30 10.17 17.72
C GLY A 127 3.88 10.38 18.24
N ARG A 128 3.65 11.46 19.00
CA ARG A 128 2.32 11.85 19.50
C ARG A 128 1.36 12.18 18.36
N ALA A 129 1.78 13.03 17.42
CA ALA A 129 0.96 13.41 16.27
C ALA A 129 0.55 12.23 15.39
N LEU A 130 1.42 11.23 15.24
CA LEU A 130 1.10 10.00 14.52
C LEU A 130 0.17 9.08 15.34
N ALA A 131 0.29 9.05 16.66
CA ALA A 131 -0.63 8.31 17.53
C ALA A 131 -2.05 8.89 17.44
N ASP A 132 -2.18 10.22 17.44
CA ASP A 132 -3.48 10.89 17.26
C ASP A 132 -4.10 10.63 15.88
N LEU A 133 -3.24 10.44 14.86
CA LEU A 133 -3.70 10.08 13.51
C LEU A 133 -4.37 8.70 13.47
N HIS A 134 -4.03 7.77 14.38
CA HIS A 134 -4.66 6.46 14.48
C HIS A 134 -6.16 6.55 14.80
N GLU A 135 -6.59 7.56 15.51
CA GLU A 135 -8.00 7.78 15.86
C GLU A 135 -8.80 8.42 14.71
N THR A 136 -8.10 9.00 13.74
CA THR A 136 -8.73 9.69 12.61
C THR A 136 -9.24 8.66 11.59
N ARG A 137 -10.57 8.61 11.42
CA ARG A 137 -11.20 7.79 10.38
C ARG A 137 -11.08 8.48 9.04
N VAL A 138 -10.22 7.97 8.19
CA VAL A 138 -10.14 8.40 6.80
C VAL A 138 -11.03 7.51 5.95
N SER A 139 -11.89 8.10 5.14
CA SER A 139 -12.76 7.35 4.24
C SER A 139 -12.34 7.56 2.79
N LEU A 140 -12.42 6.48 2.00
CA LEU A 140 -12.22 6.49 0.56
C LEU A 140 -13.51 6.02 -0.12
N PRO A 141 -14.11 6.80 -1.05
CA PRO A 141 -15.25 6.34 -1.80
C PRO A 141 -14.83 5.23 -2.78
N LEU A 142 -15.60 4.13 -2.82
CA LEU A 142 -15.33 3.00 -3.72
C LEU A 142 -15.25 3.40 -5.19
N GLY A 143 -15.95 4.46 -5.59
CA GLY A 143 -15.91 4.96 -6.97
C GLY A 143 -14.51 5.34 -7.45
N GLN A 144 -13.60 5.76 -6.56
CA GLN A 144 -12.21 6.04 -6.92
C GLN A 144 -11.44 4.78 -7.32
N VAL A 145 -11.86 3.61 -6.84
CA VAL A 145 -11.22 2.33 -7.15
C VAL A 145 -11.47 1.91 -8.61
N PHE A 146 -12.61 2.30 -9.17
CA PHE A 146 -12.96 2.00 -10.56
C PHE A 146 -12.24 2.88 -11.58
N GLY A 147 -11.47 3.89 -11.14
CA GLY A 147 -10.61 4.69 -12.02
C GLY A 147 -11.36 5.60 -12.99
N THR A 148 -12.67 5.71 -12.90
CA THR A 148 -13.49 6.57 -13.76
C THR A 148 -13.78 7.89 -13.07
N GLN A 149 -13.53 9.01 -13.76
CA GLN A 149 -13.80 10.34 -13.22
C GLN A 149 -15.28 10.55 -12.87
N LEU A 150 -16.19 9.89 -13.59
CA LEU A 150 -17.64 9.99 -13.38
C LEU A 150 -18.11 9.31 -12.09
N LEU A 151 -17.42 8.28 -11.63
CA LEU A 151 -17.78 7.50 -10.43
C LEU A 151 -16.90 7.84 -9.23
N GLY A 152 -15.95 8.77 -9.36
CA GLY A 152 -14.93 9.05 -8.34
C GLY A 152 -15.47 9.46 -6.97
N SER A 153 -16.65 10.07 -6.90
CA SER A 153 -17.32 10.44 -5.66
C SER A 153 -18.49 9.52 -5.28
N TRP A 154 -18.80 8.52 -6.13
CA TRP A 154 -19.95 7.65 -5.96
C TRP A 154 -19.59 6.34 -5.26
N GLY A 155 -20.51 5.82 -4.45
CA GLY A 155 -20.38 4.53 -3.78
C GLY A 155 -20.16 4.61 -2.27
N PRO A 156 -20.19 3.46 -1.58
CA PRO A 156 -19.97 3.39 -0.15
C PRO A 156 -18.55 3.82 0.21
N GLN A 157 -18.41 4.46 1.36
CA GLN A 157 -17.12 4.89 1.88
C GLN A 157 -16.42 3.74 2.59
N ILE A 158 -15.19 3.46 2.20
CA ILE A 158 -14.34 2.47 2.86
C ILE A 158 -13.51 3.18 3.92
N GLY A 159 -13.59 2.71 5.16
CA GLY A 159 -12.75 3.20 6.25
C GLY A 159 -11.31 2.75 6.08
N VAL A 160 -10.39 3.70 6.11
CA VAL A 160 -8.94 3.47 6.15
C VAL A 160 -8.45 3.75 7.56
N ARG A 161 -7.77 2.79 8.18
CA ARG A 161 -7.09 2.97 9.46
C ARG A 161 -5.61 3.08 9.24
N LEU A 162 -5.00 4.07 9.87
CA LEU A 162 -3.56 4.27 9.89
C LEU A 162 -3.05 3.86 11.27
N ILE A 163 -2.16 2.90 11.34
CA ILE A 163 -1.59 2.40 12.58
C ILE A 163 -0.08 2.64 12.52
N PRO A 164 0.49 3.52 13.35
CA PRO A 164 1.93 3.64 13.45
C PRO A 164 2.53 2.30 13.88
N VAL A 165 3.55 1.83 13.20
CA VAL A 165 4.22 0.55 13.46
C VAL A 165 5.70 0.82 13.65
N GLY A 166 6.24 0.34 14.76
CA GLY A 166 7.64 0.58 15.09
C GLY A 166 7.88 1.92 15.76
N THR A 167 9.12 2.35 15.75
CA THR A 167 9.60 3.59 16.38
C THR A 167 9.68 4.72 15.35
N VAL A 168 9.48 5.94 15.81
CA VAL A 168 9.83 7.13 15.06
C VAL A 168 11.31 7.40 15.29
N GLU A 169 12.10 7.47 14.22
CA GLU A 169 13.51 7.81 14.30
C GLU A 169 13.71 9.23 13.77
N GLY A 170 14.22 10.12 14.63
CA GLY A 170 14.59 11.47 14.28
C GLY A 170 16.10 11.65 14.36
N ARG A 171 16.72 12.12 13.28
CA ARG A 171 18.16 12.39 13.20
C ARG A 171 18.39 13.77 12.65
N ILE A 172 19.40 14.48 13.22
CA ILE A 172 19.92 15.70 12.61
C ILE A 172 20.92 15.29 11.53
N VAL A 173 20.78 15.90 10.38
CA VAL A 173 21.67 15.72 9.22
C VAL A 173 22.10 17.10 8.75
N ASP A 174 23.39 17.30 8.63
CA ASP A 174 23.96 18.50 8.04
C ASP A 174 24.38 18.25 6.58
N SER A 175 24.41 19.31 5.81
CA SER A 175 24.80 19.26 4.40
C SER A 175 25.51 20.53 4.00
N PHE A 176 26.68 20.37 3.37
CA PHE A 176 27.41 21.46 2.76
C PHE A 176 27.25 21.41 1.24
N GLY A 177 27.08 22.57 0.63
CA GLY A 177 26.94 22.69 -0.83
C GLY A 177 27.46 24.03 -1.32
N ALA A 178 27.95 24.11 -2.55
CA ALA A 178 28.32 25.38 -3.18
C ALA A 178 27.07 26.25 -3.36
N ALA A 179 27.16 27.54 -3.01
CA ALA A 179 26.09 28.51 -3.18
C ALA A 179 26.38 29.58 -4.23
N GLY A 180 27.59 29.59 -4.75
CA GLY A 180 28.13 30.55 -5.74
C GLY A 180 29.64 30.52 -5.80
N ILE A 181 30.27 31.56 -6.37
CA ILE A 181 31.73 31.69 -6.37
C ILE A 181 32.16 32.01 -4.94
N ASN A 182 33.04 31.15 -4.37
CA ASN A 182 33.58 31.25 -3.00
C ASN A 182 32.49 31.31 -1.90
N GLN A 183 31.33 30.71 -2.13
CA GLN A 183 30.26 30.65 -1.14
C GLN A 183 29.92 29.21 -0.84
N THR A 184 29.86 28.85 0.44
CA THR A 184 29.44 27.53 0.91
C THR A 184 28.15 27.67 1.70
N ARG A 185 27.14 26.93 1.28
CA ARG A 185 25.87 26.82 1.97
C ARG A 185 25.91 25.66 2.96
N HIS A 186 25.70 25.97 4.22
CA HIS A 186 25.55 24.98 5.28
C HIS A 186 24.05 24.89 5.64
N ARG A 187 23.47 23.68 5.56
CA ARG A 187 22.07 23.42 5.88
C ARG A 187 21.98 22.32 6.92
N ILE A 188 21.12 22.51 7.89
CA ILE A 188 20.80 21.55 8.93
C ILE A 188 19.36 21.09 8.71
N PHE A 189 19.18 19.77 8.63
CA PHE A 189 17.88 19.12 8.48
C PHE A 189 17.59 18.24 9.66
N VAL A 190 16.32 18.13 10.01
CA VAL A 190 15.83 16.97 10.75
C VAL A 190 15.32 15.96 9.73
N ARG A 191 15.85 14.75 9.79
CA ARG A 191 15.34 13.60 9.06
C ARG A 191 14.51 12.75 9.99
N VAL A 192 13.26 12.59 9.64
CA VAL A 192 12.32 11.73 10.37
C VAL A 192 11.98 10.53 9.51
N GLU A 193 12.18 9.35 10.08
CA GLU A 193 11.81 8.08 9.44
C GLU A 193 10.83 7.34 10.35
N THR A 194 9.75 6.83 9.76
CA THR A 194 8.71 6.07 10.48
C THR A 194 7.99 5.12 9.53
N GLU A 195 7.35 4.12 10.08
CA GLU A 195 6.52 3.18 9.33
C GLU A 195 5.08 3.24 9.80
N VAL A 196 4.16 3.31 8.84
CA VAL A 196 2.73 3.34 9.10
C VAL A 196 2.07 2.18 8.38
N LYS A 197 1.36 1.34 9.12
CA LYS A 197 0.54 0.27 8.56
C LYS A 197 -0.83 0.83 8.22
N VAL A 198 -1.22 0.61 6.99
CA VAL A 198 -2.53 0.95 6.46
C VAL A 198 -3.39 -0.29 6.50
N VAL A 199 -4.56 -0.19 7.12
CA VAL A 199 -5.54 -1.27 7.18
C VAL A 199 -6.82 -0.80 6.52
N VAL A 200 -7.19 -1.48 5.45
CA VAL A 200 -8.49 -1.37 4.78
C VAL A 200 -9.16 -2.74 4.75
N PRO A 201 -10.47 -2.85 4.60
CA PRO A 201 -11.11 -4.13 4.41
C PRO A 201 -10.42 -4.91 3.28
N LEU A 202 -10.13 -6.18 3.51
CA LEU A 202 -9.49 -7.13 2.59
C LEU A 202 -7.97 -6.94 2.38
N VAL A 203 -7.37 -5.79 2.75
CA VAL A 203 -5.96 -5.51 2.46
C VAL A 203 -5.29 -4.78 3.61
N SER A 204 -4.07 -5.15 3.92
CA SER A 204 -3.18 -4.35 4.75
C SER A 204 -1.84 -4.15 4.04
N ALA A 205 -1.25 -2.97 4.22
CA ALA A 205 0.06 -2.65 3.65
C ALA A 205 0.83 -1.72 4.59
N THR A 206 2.15 -1.72 4.51
CA THR A 206 3.02 -0.84 5.30
C THR A 206 3.64 0.20 4.39
N ALA A 207 3.57 1.46 4.78
CA ALA A 207 4.20 2.58 4.12
C ALA A 207 5.36 3.08 4.98
N ARG A 208 6.56 3.12 4.41
CA ARG A 208 7.70 3.82 5.00
C ARG A 208 7.64 5.28 4.60
N ILE A 209 7.75 6.15 5.60
CA ILE A 209 7.71 7.60 5.45
C ILE A 209 9.07 8.13 5.87
N ARG A 210 9.67 8.89 4.99
CA ARG A 210 10.90 9.62 5.26
C ARG A 210 10.70 11.06 4.85
N THR A 211 10.95 11.96 5.76
CA THR A 211 10.81 13.39 5.55
C THR A 211 12.06 14.10 6.05
N ASP A 212 12.64 14.95 5.22
CA ASP A 212 13.76 15.84 5.58
C ASP A 212 13.18 17.26 5.68
N VAL A 213 13.20 17.83 6.87
CA VAL A 213 12.69 19.18 7.13
C VAL A 213 13.86 20.10 7.46
N PRO A 214 14.08 21.20 6.72
CA PRO A 214 15.15 22.15 7.01
C PRO A 214 14.86 22.87 8.32
N LEU A 215 15.86 22.94 9.19
CA LEU A 215 15.80 23.65 10.47
C LEU A 215 16.49 25.01 10.38
N ALA A 216 17.68 25.02 9.77
CA ALA A 216 18.50 26.21 9.68
C ALA A 216 19.39 26.17 8.43
N GLU A 217 19.69 27.34 7.89
CA GLU A 217 20.58 27.52 6.74
C GLU A 217 21.47 28.73 6.97
N ALA A 218 22.74 28.58 6.63
CA ALA A 218 23.68 29.69 6.62
C ALA A 218 24.56 29.66 5.34
N ILE A 219 24.91 30.82 4.84
CA ILE A 219 25.85 30.98 3.74
C ILE A 219 27.16 31.51 4.30
N ILE A 220 28.24 30.79 4.08
CA ILE A 220 29.59 31.13 4.50
C ILE A 220 30.31 31.69 3.27
N MET A 221 30.74 32.93 3.35
CA MET A 221 31.50 33.58 2.29
C MET A 221 32.99 33.28 2.48
N GLY A 222 33.61 32.70 1.46
CA GLY A 222 35.09 32.59 1.36
C GLY A 222 35.69 33.86 0.79
N GLU A 223 37.02 33.98 0.90
CA GLU A 223 37.74 35.08 0.25
C GLU A 223 37.73 34.90 -1.28
N VAL A 224 37.68 36.03 -2.00
CA VAL A 224 37.84 36.09 -3.46
C VAL A 224 39.31 36.14 -3.82
#